data_9e284dc39d4fd9ec7cc451a5da52df97
#
_entry.id   9e284dc39d4fd9ec7cc451a5da52df97
#
_cell.length_a   1.000
_cell.length_b   1.000
_cell.length_c   1.000
_cell.angle_alpha   90.00
_cell.angle_beta   90.00
_cell.angle_gamma   90.00
#
_symmetry.space_group_name_H-M   'P 1'
#
loop_
_entity.id
_entity.type
_entity.pdbx_description
1 polymer ?
#
loop_
_entity_poly.entity_id
_entity_poly.type
_entity_poly.pdbx_seq_one_letter_code
_entity_poly.pdbx_strand_id
1 'polypeptide(L)'
;MIVPLSVLEFRDRAAAYFGGRIGVIDGERSLTYREYAERTHRLASALRGLGVQPHDRVSFITYNTHQLLEAYYGVLEAGAVLNPINIRLTADDIGYILDHSGSKAVFYHADFAPLVERIAPSLTAHPAFVVMEGEPQGPATHEYEGLLAAGSPDEPPAELDENAVAELFYTSGTTGRPKGVALTHRTLYLHALQAALALRISDTDSILHVVPLFHVNGWGAPHWMTLVGGQHVMLRRFDPAALLALVERHRITHLLGVPTVFNAVLASPALEQHDLSSLRYVIVGGAPSSPALIRALEERLHVTAVVGYGLSETSPVLTIALPRQHLLTTEPPERRLERQATTGWAIPGVRVRVVTGEGRDVRPDGEQLGEIIVRSNVVMEGYYRDPEATAAAIRDGWFHTGDMATIDDEGYITIKDRAKDVIISGGENISSVEIENALYAHPAVFECAVVAAPDDTWGEVPVAVAVLKPGAAATADELIAHCRERLASFKIPKRIEFRDQLPKGGTGKILKSELREPFWRGYEKRVH
;
A
#
# COMPACT_ATOMS: atom_id res chain seq x y z
N MET A 1 27.30 17.00 16.41
CA MET A 1 25.97 17.64 16.36
C MET A 1 24.94 16.57 16.07
N ILE A 2 23.84 16.52 16.80
CA ILE A 2 22.70 15.61 16.52
C ILE A 2 21.54 16.51 16.13
N VAL A 3 20.94 16.24 14.96
CA VAL A 3 19.73 16.92 14.47
C VAL A 3 18.65 15.84 14.36
N PRO A 4 17.46 16.04 14.94
CA PRO A 4 16.37 15.08 14.87
C PRO A 4 15.98 14.78 13.41
N LEU A 5 15.77 13.52 13.08
CA LEU A 5 15.33 13.10 11.77
C LEU A 5 13.81 13.34 11.63
N SER A 6 13.44 14.28 10.77
CA SER A 6 12.03 14.60 10.49
C SER A 6 11.82 14.86 9.02
N VAL A 7 10.72 14.32 8.49
CA VAL A 7 10.31 14.57 7.09
C VAL A 7 9.98 16.04 6.81
N LEU A 8 9.79 16.88 7.85
CA LEU A 8 9.58 18.32 7.71
C LEU A 8 10.76 18.99 6.97
N GLU A 9 11.99 18.50 7.21
CA GLU A 9 13.18 18.95 6.49
C GLU A 9 13.04 18.80 4.96
N PHE A 10 12.34 17.77 4.49
CA PHE A 10 12.14 17.56 3.05
C PHE A 10 11.30 18.66 2.41
N ARG A 11 10.22 19.06 3.09
CA ARG A 11 9.38 20.19 2.66
C ARG A 11 10.17 21.51 2.68
N ASP A 12 10.88 21.75 3.76
CA ASP A 12 11.66 23.00 3.94
C ASP A 12 12.78 23.09 2.89
N ARG A 13 13.47 21.97 2.65
CA ARG A 13 14.43 21.85 1.57
C ARG A 13 13.79 22.09 0.19
N ALA A 14 12.64 21.48 -0.08
CA ALA A 14 11.94 21.66 -1.34
C ALA A 14 11.51 23.12 -1.54
N ALA A 15 11.00 23.78 -0.51
CA ALA A 15 10.66 25.21 -0.55
C ALA A 15 11.88 26.10 -0.78
N ALA A 16 13.02 25.77 -0.15
CA ALA A 16 14.25 26.55 -0.28
C ALA A 16 14.90 26.43 -1.66
N TYR A 17 15.01 25.22 -2.21
CA TYR A 17 15.75 24.97 -3.46
C TYR A 17 14.88 24.91 -4.71
N PHE A 18 13.59 24.52 -4.55
CA PHE A 18 12.62 24.38 -5.66
C PHE A 18 11.39 25.27 -5.48
N GLY A 19 11.46 26.28 -4.61
CA GLY A 19 10.33 27.09 -4.15
C GLY A 19 9.45 27.72 -5.24
N GLY A 20 10.00 28.05 -6.42
CA GLY A 20 9.26 28.58 -7.56
C GLY A 20 8.70 27.52 -8.52
N ARG A 21 9.03 26.25 -8.32
CA ARG A 21 8.58 25.14 -9.16
C ARG A 21 7.21 24.64 -8.70
N ILE A 22 6.35 24.29 -9.66
CA ILE A 22 5.09 23.59 -9.36
C ILE A 22 5.42 22.21 -8.80
N GLY A 23 5.13 22.04 -7.51
CA GLY A 23 5.35 20.79 -6.78
C GLY A 23 4.10 19.92 -6.65
N VAL A 24 2.90 20.53 -6.66
CA VAL A 24 1.63 19.82 -6.44
C VAL A 24 0.60 20.25 -7.47
N ILE A 25 -0.08 19.27 -8.07
CA ILE A 25 -1.20 19.49 -9.00
C ILE A 25 -2.39 18.64 -8.54
N ASP A 26 -3.56 19.26 -8.36
CA ASP A 26 -4.84 18.63 -8.01
C ASP A 26 -5.96 19.22 -8.86
N GLY A 27 -6.34 18.55 -9.93
CA GLY A 27 -7.28 19.06 -10.92
C GLY A 27 -6.74 20.32 -11.59
N GLU A 28 -7.43 21.45 -11.44
CA GLU A 28 -7.00 22.75 -11.98
C GLU A 28 -6.13 23.56 -10.99
N ARG A 29 -6.00 23.09 -9.73
CA ARG A 29 -5.13 23.74 -8.74
C ARG A 29 -3.70 23.29 -8.93
N SER A 30 -2.80 24.25 -8.98
CA SER A 30 -1.35 24.03 -9.00
C SER A 30 -0.70 24.84 -7.89
N LEU A 31 0.18 24.22 -7.11
CA LEU A 31 0.91 24.86 -6.03
C LEU A 31 2.42 24.77 -6.30
N THR A 32 3.10 25.89 -6.17
CA THR A 32 4.57 25.89 -6.07
C THR A 32 4.99 25.28 -4.74
N TYR A 33 6.24 24.84 -4.62
CA TYR A 33 6.74 24.33 -3.34
C TYR A 33 6.74 25.38 -2.22
N ARG A 34 6.87 26.67 -2.57
CA ARG A 34 6.75 27.75 -1.59
C ARG A 34 5.32 27.89 -1.09
N GLU A 35 4.34 27.90 -1.98
CA GLU A 35 2.92 27.94 -1.60
C GLU A 35 2.52 26.68 -0.81
N TYR A 36 3.00 25.53 -1.25
CA TYR A 36 2.76 24.27 -0.53
C TYR A 36 3.29 24.32 0.90
N ALA A 37 4.54 24.77 1.11
CA ALA A 37 5.12 24.93 2.43
C ALA A 37 4.35 25.95 3.28
N GLU A 38 4.03 27.12 2.73
CA GLU A 38 3.23 28.14 3.44
C GLU A 38 1.89 27.58 3.90
N ARG A 39 1.19 26.81 3.05
CA ARG A 39 -0.09 26.20 3.39
C ARG A 39 0.05 25.16 4.52
N THR A 40 1.13 24.38 4.51
CA THR A 40 1.40 23.42 5.60
C THR A 40 1.72 24.12 6.93
N HIS A 41 2.44 25.25 6.93
CA HIS A 41 2.65 26.08 8.13
C HIS A 41 1.33 26.64 8.67
N ARG A 42 0.48 27.17 7.78
CA ARG A 42 -0.86 27.66 8.15
C ARG A 42 -1.74 26.55 8.73
N LEU A 43 -1.68 25.34 8.17
CA LEU A 43 -2.39 24.17 8.70
C LEU A 43 -1.91 23.85 10.14
N ALA A 44 -0.62 23.85 10.38
CA ALA A 44 -0.06 23.61 11.71
C ALA A 44 -0.55 24.65 12.73
N SER A 45 -0.52 25.93 12.37
CA SER A 45 -1.05 27.02 13.22
C SER A 45 -2.55 26.85 13.46
N ALA A 46 -3.34 26.56 12.41
CA ALA A 46 -4.78 26.37 12.52
C ALA A 46 -5.15 25.17 13.43
N LEU A 47 -4.40 24.07 13.37
CA LEU A 47 -4.59 22.92 14.25
C LEU A 47 -4.36 23.28 15.71
N ARG A 48 -3.32 24.06 16.03
CA ARG A 48 -3.10 24.58 17.39
C ARG A 48 -4.26 25.50 17.82
N GLY A 49 -4.79 26.32 16.90
CA GLY A 49 -5.98 27.15 17.13
C GLY A 49 -7.24 26.34 17.44
N LEU A 50 -7.37 25.14 16.89
CA LEU A 50 -8.43 24.16 17.23
C LEU A 50 -8.16 23.42 18.56
N GLY A 51 -7.07 23.72 19.27
CA GLY A 51 -6.70 23.09 20.53
C GLY A 51 -6.01 21.74 20.38
N VAL A 52 -5.51 21.39 19.19
CA VAL A 52 -4.67 20.22 18.97
C VAL A 52 -3.34 20.41 19.68
N GLN A 53 -2.97 19.44 20.50
CA GLN A 53 -1.72 19.41 21.26
C GLN A 53 -0.74 18.41 20.66
N PRO A 54 0.56 18.49 20.98
CA PRO A 54 1.53 17.47 20.60
C PRO A 54 1.03 16.06 20.96
N HIS A 55 1.27 15.12 20.05
CA HIS A 55 0.82 13.72 20.12
C HIS A 55 -0.69 13.49 20.00
N ASP A 56 -1.52 14.52 19.82
CA ASP A 56 -2.92 14.32 19.44
C ASP A 56 -3.03 13.75 18.02
N ARG A 57 -4.08 12.99 17.74
CA ARG A 57 -4.33 12.43 16.42
C ARG A 57 -5.28 13.33 15.64
N VAL A 58 -4.92 13.58 14.39
CA VAL A 58 -5.73 14.33 13.42
C VAL A 58 -6.08 13.39 12.27
N SER A 59 -7.36 13.12 12.12
CA SER A 59 -7.85 12.14 11.14
C SER A 59 -8.37 12.81 9.88
N PHE A 60 -8.15 12.13 8.73
CA PHE A 60 -8.60 12.57 7.42
C PHE A 60 -9.43 11.50 6.73
N ILE A 61 -10.67 11.83 6.34
CA ILE A 61 -11.60 10.97 5.59
C ILE A 61 -11.77 11.58 4.19
N THR A 62 -10.86 11.24 3.28
CA THR A 62 -10.80 11.90 1.96
C THR A 62 -10.15 11.04 0.89
N TYR A 63 -10.28 11.49 -0.36
CA TYR A 63 -9.55 10.98 -1.52
C TYR A 63 -8.09 11.47 -1.53
N ASN A 64 -7.34 11.10 -2.58
CA ASN A 64 -6.05 11.70 -2.87
C ASN A 64 -6.24 13.16 -3.31
N THR A 65 -6.01 14.09 -2.40
CA THR A 65 -6.15 15.52 -2.62
C THR A 65 -4.91 16.26 -2.15
N HIS A 66 -4.73 17.51 -2.60
CA HIS A 66 -3.66 18.37 -2.11
C HIS A 66 -3.78 18.61 -0.59
N GLN A 67 -4.99 18.71 -0.04
CA GLN A 67 -5.20 18.91 1.40
C GLN A 67 -4.67 17.71 2.23
N LEU A 68 -4.89 16.46 1.75
CA LEU A 68 -4.32 15.31 2.42
C LEU A 68 -2.80 15.29 2.28
N LEU A 69 -2.26 15.73 1.13
CA LEU A 69 -0.81 15.86 0.97
C LEU A 69 -0.23 16.94 1.91
N GLU A 70 -0.93 18.07 2.08
CA GLU A 70 -0.58 19.10 3.07
C GLU A 70 -0.59 18.57 4.49
N ALA A 71 -1.52 17.67 4.82
CA ALA A 71 -1.62 17.05 6.15
C ALA A 71 -0.38 16.23 6.53
N TYR A 72 0.31 15.60 5.57
CA TYR A 72 1.56 14.87 5.79
C TYR A 72 2.70 15.73 6.33
N TYR A 73 2.55 17.04 6.29
CA TYR A 73 3.54 17.98 6.84
C TYR A 73 2.93 18.88 7.90
N GLY A 74 1.75 19.46 7.66
CA GLY A 74 1.15 20.42 8.58
C GLY A 74 0.71 19.78 9.90
N VAL A 75 0.21 18.56 9.90
CA VAL A 75 -0.13 17.83 11.13
C VAL A 75 1.12 17.52 11.94
N LEU A 76 2.18 17.05 11.28
CA LEU A 76 3.44 16.72 11.92
C LEU A 76 4.13 17.96 12.49
N GLU A 77 4.04 19.10 11.81
CA GLU A 77 4.60 20.37 12.28
C GLU A 77 3.86 20.92 13.51
N ALA A 78 2.57 20.63 13.64
CA ALA A 78 1.83 20.91 14.88
C ALA A 78 2.28 20.03 16.05
N GLY A 79 3.16 19.04 15.82
CA GLY A 79 3.56 18.01 16.79
C GLY A 79 2.53 16.89 16.93
N ALA A 80 1.49 16.87 16.08
CA ALA A 80 0.40 15.91 16.12
C ALA A 80 0.68 14.68 15.22
N VAL A 81 -0.15 13.66 15.35
CA VAL A 81 -0.06 12.40 14.63
C VAL A 81 -1.10 12.40 13.51
N LEU A 82 -0.66 12.22 12.26
CA LEU A 82 -1.54 12.08 11.12
C LEU A 82 -2.18 10.68 11.10
N ASN A 83 -3.51 10.64 10.99
CA ASN A 83 -4.29 9.40 10.92
C ASN A 83 -5.22 9.40 9.68
N PRO A 84 -4.72 9.05 8.48
CA PRO A 84 -5.54 8.98 7.28
C PRO A 84 -6.45 7.74 7.32
N ILE A 85 -7.74 7.94 7.14
CA ILE A 85 -8.75 6.88 7.27
C ILE A 85 -9.03 6.24 5.92
N ASN A 86 -9.04 4.92 5.88
CA ASN A 86 -9.48 4.18 4.70
C ASN A 86 -10.98 4.42 4.46
N ILE A 87 -11.30 5.19 3.44
CA ILE A 87 -12.66 5.61 3.07
C ILE A 87 -13.58 4.48 2.57
N ARG A 88 -13.03 3.29 2.40
CA ARG A 88 -13.77 2.10 1.93
C ARG A 88 -14.21 1.19 3.07
N LEU A 89 -13.86 1.54 4.30
CA LEU A 89 -14.30 0.83 5.50
C LEU A 89 -15.76 1.12 5.81
N THR A 90 -16.36 0.25 6.63
CA THR A 90 -17.72 0.48 7.12
C THR A 90 -17.76 1.67 8.08
N ALA A 91 -18.94 2.24 8.28
CA ALA A 91 -19.11 3.31 9.27
C ALA A 91 -18.71 2.87 10.68
N ASP A 92 -19.00 1.62 11.05
CA ASP A 92 -18.68 1.07 12.36
C ASP A 92 -17.16 0.93 12.55
N ASP A 93 -16.43 0.52 11.51
CA ASP A 93 -14.97 0.47 11.54
C ASP A 93 -14.36 1.87 11.64
N ILE A 94 -14.88 2.84 10.87
CA ILE A 94 -14.41 4.23 10.90
C ILE A 94 -14.69 4.84 12.28
N GLY A 95 -15.89 4.66 12.82
CA GLY A 95 -16.23 5.09 14.18
C GLY A 95 -15.29 4.50 15.23
N TYR A 96 -15.05 3.18 15.14
CA TYR A 96 -14.07 2.52 16.01
C TYR A 96 -12.68 3.12 15.88
N ILE A 97 -12.18 3.36 14.66
CA ILE A 97 -10.84 3.93 14.45
C ILE A 97 -10.74 5.34 15.06
N LEU A 98 -11.74 6.18 14.88
CA LEU A 98 -11.77 7.53 15.43
C LEU A 98 -11.74 7.53 16.97
N ASP A 99 -12.50 6.65 17.60
CA ASP A 99 -12.52 6.50 19.06
C ASP A 99 -11.24 5.82 19.59
N HIS A 100 -10.81 4.73 18.97
CA HIS A 100 -9.59 4.02 19.40
C HIS A 100 -8.34 4.90 19.27
N SER A 101 -8.22 5.66 18.17
CA SER A 101 -7.14 6.65 18.03
C SER A 101 -7.31 7.81 19.00
N GLY A 102 -8.55 8.11 19.43
CA GLY A 102 -8.87 9.32 20.20
C GLY A 102 -8.62 10.56 19.36
N SER A 103 -9.16 10.59 18.15
CA SER A 103 -8.98 11.69 17.19
C SER A 103 -9.44 13.01 17.77
N LYS A 104 -8.59 14.02 17.77
CA LYS A 104 -8.88 15.36 18.29
C LYS A 104 -9.56 16.26 17.27
N ALA A 105 -9.22 16.08 15.99
CA ALA A 105 -9.86 16.72 14.86
C ALA A 105 -10.08 15.70 13.73
N VAL A 106 -11.17 15.86 12.99
CA VAL A 106 -11.55 15.03 11.85
C VAL A 106 -11.83 15.93 10.66
N PHE A 107 -10.98 15.83 9.66
CA PHE A 107 -11.14 16.49 8.37
C PHE A 107 -11.81 15.53 7.39
N TYR A 108 -12.81 15.98 6.65
CA TYR A 108 -13.49 15.12 5.70
C TYR A 108 -13.90 15.86 4.42
N HIS A 109 -13.82 15.13 3.29
CA HIS A 109 -14.38 15.61 2.03
C HIS A 109 -15.92 15.62 2.11
N ALA A 110 -16.58 16.60 1.49
CA ALA A 110 -18.03 16.77 1.55
C ALA A 110 -18.82 15.51 1.14
N ASP A 111 -18.31 14.69 0.21
CA ASP A 111 -18.92 13.42 -0.17
C ASP A 111 -19.12 12.46 1.02
N PHE A 112 -18.32 12.60 2.09
CA PHE A 112 -18.40 11.77 3.29
C PHE A 112 -19.22 12.41 4.41
N ALA A 113 -19.84 13.59 4.20
CA ALA A 113 -20.67 14.24 5.20
C ALA A 113 -21.78 13.32 5.74
N PRO A 114 -22.55 12.56 4.92
CA PRO A 114 -23.58 11.64 5.44
C PRO A 114 -23.01 10.51 6.32
N LEU A 115 -21.80 10.05 6.01
CA LEU A 115 -21.09 9.07 6.83
C LEU A 115 -20.70 9.67 8.18
N VAL A 116 -20.07 10.85 8.16
CA VAL A 116 -19.61 11.55 9.36
C VAL A 116 -20.78 11.94 10.26
N GLU A 117 -21.89 12.42 9.67
CA GLU A 117 -23.14 12.73 10.39
C GLU A 117 -23.69 11.53 11.17
N ARG A 118 -23.62 10.34 10.56
CA ARG A 118 -24.06 9.08 11.19
C ARG A 118 -23.18 8.66 12.35
N ILE A 119 -21.86 8.80 12.25
CA ILE A 119 -20.93 8.32 13.28
C ILE A 119 -20.66 9.33 14.40
N ALA A 120 -20.69 10.64 14.10
CA ALA A 120 -20.34 11.69 15.04
C ALA A 120 -21.07 11.64 16.40
N PRO A 121 -22.39 11.35 16.47
CA PRO A 121 -23.10 11.28 17.75
C PRO A 121 -22.63 10.17 18.69
N SER A 122 -22.00 9.12 18.15
CA SER A 122 -21.53 7.97 18.92
C SER A 122 -20.07 8.10 19.37
N LEU A 123 -19.33 9.08 18.86
CA LEU A 123 -17.91 9.25 19.17
C LEU A 123 -17.70 9.76 20.59
N THR A 124 -16.89 9.05 21.36
CA THR A 124 -16.53 9.41 22.74
C THR A 124 -15.43 10.48 22.80
N ALA A 125 -14.63 10.59 21.76
CA ALA A 125 -13.53 11.55 21.66
C ALA A 125 -13.99 13.01 21.41
N HIS A 126 -15.22 13.22 20.95
CA HIS A 126 -15.79 14.55 20.62
C HIS A 126 -14.83 15.43 19.79
N PRO A 127 -14.38 14.99 18.61
CA PRO A 127 -13.42 15.74 17.80
C PRO A 127 -14.02 17.03 17.23
N ALA A 128 -13.17 18.01 16.92
CA ALA A 128 -13.54 19.08 16.02
C ALA A 128 -13.72 18.56 14.60
N PHE A 129 -14.78 18.97 13.91
CA PHE A 129 -15.05 18.54 12.53
C PHE A 129 -14.81 19.68 11.54
N VAL A 130 -14.09 19.37 10.46
CA VAL A 130 -13.70 20.32 9.41
C VAL A 130 -14.08 19.73 8.05
N VAL A 131 -14.89 20.43 7.26
CA VAL A 131 -15.13 20.06 5.86
C VAL A 131 -13.98 20.55 5.00
N MET A 132 -13.50 19.72 4.08
CA MET A 132 -12.31 20.05 3.26
C MET A 132 -12.66 20.80 1.98
N GLU A 133 -13.80 20.52 1.39
CA GLU A 133 -14.30 21.18 0.18
C GLU A 133 -15.81 21.43 0.28
N GLY A 134 -16.25 22.57 -0.24
CA GLY A 134 -17.66 22.99 -0.21
C GLY A 134 -18.05 23.69 1.10
N GLU A 135 -19.33 24.02 1.19
CA GLU A 135 -19.90 24.63 2.39
C GLU A 135 -19.93 23.63 3.55
N PRO A 136 -19.84 24.11 4.81
CA PRO A 136 -19.96 23.26 5.99
C PRO A 136 -21.24 22.42 5.96
N GLN A 137 -21.09 21.11 6.06
CA GLN A 137 -22.17 20.13 6.08
C GLN A 137 -21.97 19.13 7.23
N GLY A 138 -23.06 18.53 7.69
CA GLY A 138 -23.02 17.59 8.81
C GLY A 138 -22.55 18.29 10.10
N PRO A 139 -21.69 17.68 10.90
CA PRO A 139 -21.21 18.24 12.15
C PRO A 139 -20.09 19.30 12.00
N ALA A 140 -19.66 19.63 10.77
CA ALA A 140 -18.56 20.56 10.55
C ALA A 140 -18.94 21.97 11.03
N THR A 141 -18.06 22.56 11.80
CA THR A 141 -18.14 23.96 12.25
C THR A 141 -17.14 24.86 11.53
N HIS A 142 -16.24 24.27 10.75
CA HIS A 142 -15.15 24.94 10.04
C HIS A 142 -15.02 24.39 8.61
N GLU A 143 -14.51 25.23 7.73
CA GLU A 143 -14.11 24.89 6.37
C GLU A 143 -12.59 25.01 6.25
N TYR A 144 -11.96 24.12 5.47
CA TYR A 144 -10.51 23.96 5.40
C TYR A 144 -9.76 25.24 4.99
N GLU A 145 -10.18 25.89 3.90
CA GLU A 145 -9.50 27.09 3.38
C GLU A 145 -9.66 28.28 4.36
N GLY A 146 -10.83 28.39 5.00
CA GLY A 146 -11.07 29.38 6.04
C GLY A 146 -10.16 29.19 7.26
N LEU A 147 -9.96 27.94 7.68
CA LEU A 147 -9.01 27.61 8.75
C LEU A 147 -7.57 27.97 8.35
N LEU A 148 -7.13 27.63 7.14
CA LEU A 148 -5.81 27.99 6.67
C LEU A 148 -5.61 29.50 6.60
N ALA A 149 -6.63 30.24 6.12
CA ALA A 149 -6.57 31.71 6.06
C ALA A 149 -6.42 32.37 7.44
N ALA A 150 -6.98 31.75 8.48
CA ALA A 150 -6.85 32.22 9.87
C ALA A 150 -5.51 31.81 10.51
N GLY A 151 -4.84 30.77 10.00
CA GLY A 151 -3.55 30.30 10.52
C GLY A 151 -2.38 31.21 10.11
N SER A 152 -1.40 31.36 10.99
CA SER A 152 -0.15 32.08 10.71
C SER A 152 0.90 31.16 10.08
N PRO A 153 1.60 31.56 9.01
CA PRO A 153 2.71 30.80 8.48
C PRO A 153 4.02 30.96 9.27
N ASP A 154 4.06 31.92 10.20
CA ASP A 154 5.29 32.32 10.90
C ASP A 154 5.40 31.72 12.32
N GLU A 155 4.46 30.86 12.70
CA GLU A 155 4.55 30.16 13.98
C GLU A 155 5.70 29.15 13.99
N PRO A 156 6.51 29.10 15.06
CA PRO A 156 7.57 28.12 15.13
C PRO A 156 7.00 26.69 15.17
N PRO A 157 7.69 25.72 14.54
CA PRO A 157 7.29 24.33 14.62
C PRO A 157 7.35 23.84 16.08
N ALA A 158 6.59 22.78 16.37
CA ALA A 158 6.71 22.09 17.65
C ALA A 158 8.11 21.47 17.79
N GLU A 159 8.59 21.37 19.03
CA GLU A 159 9.80 20.59 19.31
C GLU A 159 9.52 19.11 18.98
N LEU A 160 10.38 18.50 18.17
CA LEU A 160 10.20 17.15 17.68
C LEU A 160 11.20 16.19 18.30
N ASP A 161 10.68 15.09 18.84
CA ASP A 161 11.43 13.86 19.07
C ASP A 161 11.35 12.98 17.83
N GLU A 162 12.47 12.63 17.23
CA GLU A 162 12.50 11.74 16.05
C GLU A 162 11.88 10.37 16.30
N ASN A 163 11.80 9.92 17.55
CA ASN A 163 11.19 8.65 17.94
C ASN A 163 9.70 8.78 18.26
N ALA A 164 9.15 10.00 18.30
CA ALA A 164 7.72 10.19 18.45
C ALA A 164 6.95 9.68 17.24
N VAL A 165 5.74 9.15 17.49
CA VAL A 165 4.84 8.72 16.43
C VAL A 165 4.40 9.93 15.60
N ALA A 166 4.56 9.83 14.28
CA ALA A 166 4.20 10.86 13.30
C ALA A 166 2.96 10.47 12.49
N GLU A 167 2.84 9.20 12.12
CA GLU A 167 1.74 8.68 11.32
C GLU A 167 1.16 7.41 11.95
N LEU A 168 -0.16 7.26 11.84
CA LEU A 168 -0.90 6.12 12.35
C LEU A 168 -1.80 5.55 11.25
N PHE A 169 -1.51 4.35 10.78
CA PHE A 169 -2.28 3.68 9.73
C PHE A 169 -3.02 2.48 10.29
N TYR A 170 -4.34 2.43 10.09
CA TYR A 170 -5.13 1.28 10.48
C TYR A 170 -5.19 0.24 9.37
N THR A 171 -4.77 -0.98 9.70
CA THR A 171 -4.84 -2.13 8.81
C THR A 171 -6.00 -3.04 9.19
N SER A 172 -6.63 -3.69 8.21
CA SER A 172 -7.62 -4.73 8.49
C SER A 172 -6.92 -5.91 9.17
N GLY A 173 -7.11 -6.02 10.48
CA GLY A 173 -6.61 -7.16 11.23
C GLY A 173 -7.15 -8.48 10.68
N THR A 174 -6.35 -9.54 10.77
CA THR A 174 -6.74 -10.88 10.29
C THR A 174 -7.72 -11.59 11.20
N THR A 175 -7.93 -11.07 12.40
CA THR A 175 -8.64 -11.73 13.51
C THR A 175 -9.70 -10.86 14.19
N GLY A 176 -10.09 -9.69 13.60
CA GLY A 176 -11.05 -8.82 14.27
C GLY A 176 -10.96 -7.36 13.82
N ARG A 177 -11.01 -6.44 14.77
CA ARG A 177 -11.01 -5.00 14.55
C ARG A 177 -9.70 -4.50 13.94
N PRO A 178 -9.71 -3.38 13.18
CA PRO A 178 -8.51 -2.78 12.61
C PRO A 178 -7.46 -2.45 13.68
N LYS A 179 -6.17 -2.72 13.37
CA LYS A 179 -5.03 -2.39 14.22
C LYS A 179 -4.31 -1.15 13.70
N GLY A 180 -3.96 -0.23 14.59
CA GLY A 180 -3.20 0.98 14.26
C GLY A 180 -1.69 0.69 14.23
N VAL A 181 -1.04 0.89 13.11
CA VAL A 181 0.41 0.79 12.94
C VAL A 181 1.02 2.16 13.20
N ALA A 182 1.89 2.27 14.19
CA ALA A 182 2.51 3.52 14.60
C ALA A 182 3.89 3.69 13.93
N LEU A 183 4.04 4.74 13.12
CA LEU A 183 5.28 5.08 12.41
C LEU A 183 5.87 6.36 13.01
N THR A 184 7.17 6.35 13.32
CA THR A 184 7.86 7.50 13.92
C THR A 184 8.42 8.45 12.84
N HIS A 185 8.74 9.69 13.20
CA HIS A 185 9.46 10.61 12.31
C HIS A 185 10.73 9.98 11.75
N ARG A 186 11.49 9.28 12.61
CA ARG A 186 12.71 8.58 12.22
C ARG A 186 12.47 7.49 11.18
N THR A 187 11.45 6.65 11.34
CA THR A 187 11.15 5.58 10.37
C THR A 187 10.78 6.15 9.01
N LEU A 188 9.95 7.20 8.98
CA LEU A 188 9.51 7.86 7.75
C LEU A 188 10.66 8.57 7.02
N TYR A 189 11.53 9.27 7.76
CA TYR A 189 12.69 9.95 7.20
C TYR A 189 13.64 8.97 6.52
N LEU A 190 14.02 7.90 7.23
CA LEU A 190 14.95 6.89 6.72
C LEU A 190 14.34 6.12 5.55
N HIS A 191 13.04 5.77 5.64
CA HIS A 191 12.33 5.13 4.54
C HIS A 191 12.34 5.97 3.26
N ALA A 192 12.06 7.28 3.36
CA ALA A 192 12.05 8.18 2.20
C ALA A 192 13.41 8.20 1.49
N LEU A 193 14.52 8.28 2.24
CA LEU A 193 15.87 8.22 1.69
C LEU A 193 16.15 6.87 1.01
N GLN A 194 15.79 5.77 1.67
CA GLN A 194 16.03 4.42 1.16
C GLN A 194 15.22 4.15 -0.12
N ALA A 195 13.94 4.56 -0.14
CA ALA A 195 13.06 4.40 -1.30
C ALA A 195 13.52 5.27 -2.48
N ALA A 196 13.85 6.55 -2.24
CA ALA A 196 14.37 7.45 -3.28
C ALA A 196 15.65 6.90 -3.92
N LEU A 197 16.57 6.37 -3.11
CA LEU A 197 17.81 5.75 -3.60
C LEU A 197 17.53 4.47 -4.40
N ALA A 198 16.68 3.58 -3.87
CA ALA A 198 16.37 2.30 -4.51
C ALA A 198 15.62 2.49 -5.84
N LEU A 199 14.69 3.44 -5.91
CA LEU A 199 13.91 3.77 -7.10
C LEU A 199 14.62 4.75 -8.04
N ARG A 200 15.81 5.26 -7.66
CA ARG A 200 16.60 6.23 -8.45
C ARG A 200 15.82 7.49 -8.79
N ILE A 201 15.10 8.02 -7.81
CA ILE A 201 14.23 9.19 -7.98
C ILE A 201 15.03 10.48 -7.89
N SER A 202 14.67 11.48 -8.70
CA SER A 202 15.31 12.78 -8.80
C SER A 202 14.27 13.92 -8.87
N ASP A 203 14.74 15.15 -8.87
CA ASP A 203 13.90 16.34 -9.03
C ASP A 203 13.26 16.48 -10.42
N THR A 204 13.71 15.70 -11.41
CA THR A 204 13.08 15.66 -12.74
C THR A 204 11.88 14.72 -12.82
N ASP A 205 11.58 14.02 -11.74
CA ASP A 205 10.52 13.02 -11.70
C ASP A 205 9.17 13.60 -11.26
N SER A 206 8.13 12.93 -11.72
CA SER A 206 6.74 13.21 -11.35
C SER A 206 6.00 11.92 -11.06
N ILE A 207 5.14 11.97 -10.04
CA ILE A 207 4.28 10.84 -9.67
C ILE A 207 2.81 11.18 -9.82
N LEU A 208 2.03 10.26 -10.39
CA LEU A 208 0.58 10.27 -10.27
C LEU A 208 0.17 9.41 -9.07
N HIS A 209 -0.48 10.02 -8.08
CA HIS A 209 -0.93 9.34 -6.88
C HIS A 209 -2.16 8.47 -7.15
N VAL A 210 -1.91 7.25 -7.64
CA VAL A 210 -2.93 6.21 -7.87
C VAL A 210 -3.19 5.40 -6.60
N VAL A 211 -2.11 5.08 -5.87
CA VAL A 211 -2.22 4.43 -4.56
C VAL A 211 -2.89 5.40 -3.59
N PRO A 212 -3.95 4.96 -2.88
CA PRO A 212 -4.59 5.83 -1.90
C PRO A 212 -3.60 6.30 -0.83
N LEU A 213 -3.58 7.61 -0.57
CA LEU A 213 -2.73 8.20 0.46
C LEU A 213 -3.06 7.69 1.86
N PHE A 214 -4.31 7.31 2.13
CA PHE A 214 -4.71 6.69 3.39
C PHE A 214 -4.18 5.25 3.57
N HIS A 215 -3.56 4.65 2.55
CA HIS A 215 -2.96 3.31 2.62
C HIS A 215 -1.44 3.42 2.68
N VAL A 216 -0.92 3.33 3.89
CA VAL A 216 0.47 3.52 4.29
C VAL A 216 1.19 4.53 3.39
N ASN A 217 0.82 5.81 3.62
CA ASN A 217 1.34 7.00 2.93
C ASN A 217 1.51 6.85 1.41
N GLY A 218 0.51 6.25 0.71
CA GLY A 218 0.59 6.05 -0.73
C GLY A 218 1.89 5.38 -1.18
N TRP A 219 2.37 4.43 -0.36
CA TRP A 219 3.65 3.72 -0.43
C TRP A 219 4.88 4.65 -0.31
N GLY A 220 4.77 5.65 0.57
CA GLY A 220 5.88 6.54 0.90
C GLY A 220 6.04 7.75 -0.02
N ALA A 221 5.25 7.83 -1.09
CA ALA A 221 5.42 8.82 -2.14
C ALA A 221 5.33 10.29 -1.68
N PRO A 222 4.48 10.70 -0.74
CA PRO A 222 4.50 12.06 -0.20
C PRO A 222 5.88 12.49 0.30
N HIS A 223 6.61 11.58 0.92
CA HIS A 223 7.90 11.90 1.52
C HIS A 223 9.06 11.84 0.52
N TRP A 224 9.24 10.72 -0.20
CA TRP A 224 10.38 10.59 -1.09
C TRP A 224 10.29 11.48 -2.34
N MET A 225 9.10 11.83 -2.82
CA MET A 225 8.97 12.78 -3.94
C MET A 225 9.23 14.22 -3.48
N THR A 226 8.73 14.61 -2.30
CA THR A 226 9.03 15.94 -1.71
C THR A 226 10.51 16.07 -1.37
N LEU A 227 11.16 15.01 -0.84
CA LEU A 227 12.60 14.97 -0.55
C LEU A 227 13.45 15.42 -1.74
N VAL A 228 13.12 14.94 -2.94
CA VAL A 228 13.89 15.27 -4.15
C VAL A 228 13.42 16.58 -4.82
N GLY A 229 12.27 17.16 -4.47
CA GLY A 229 11.68 18.30 -5.14
C GLY A 229 11.00 17.94 -6.45
N GLY A 230 10.54 16.70 -6.58
CA GLY A 230 9.78 16.20 -7.72
C GLY A 230 8.32 16.71 -7.74
N GLN A 231 7.51 16.24 -8.66
CA GLN A 231 6.14 16.71 -8.82
C GLN A 231 5.11 15.68 -8.38
N HIS A 232 4.14 16.11 -7.57
CA HIS A 232 2.98 15.34 -7.18
C HIS A 232 1.77 15.71 -8.03
N VAL A 233 1.11 14.71 -8.64
CA VAL A 233 -0.15 14.89 -9.36
C VAL A 233 -1.20 14.00 -8.69
N MET A 234 -2.36 14.59 -8.33
CA MET A 234 -3.41 13.88 -7.60
C MET A 234 -4.39 13.22 -8.57
N LEU A 235 -4.77 11.98 -8.25
CA LEU A 235 -5.89 11.28 -8.88
C LEU A 235 -6.89 10.89 -7.79
N ARG A 236 -8.01 11.61 -7.70
CA ARG A 236 -9.01 11.44 -6.64
C ARG A 236 -9.73 10.10 -6.72
N ARG A 237 -10.12 9.70 -7.93
CA ARG A 237 -10.79 8.41 -8.19
C ARG A 237 -10.12 7.74 -9.36
N PHE A 238 -9.84 6.45 -9.20
CA PHE A 238 -9.23 5.68 -10.26
C PHE A 238 -10.21 5.49 -11.42
N ASP A 239 -9.79 5.94 -12.59
CA ASP A 239 -10.37 5.65 -13.89
C ASP A 239 -9.21 5.48 -14.88
N PRO A 240 -9.15 4.40 -15.69
CA PRO A 240 -8.02 4.15 -16.58
C PRO A 240 -7.82 5.25 -17.64
N ALA A 241 -8.89 5.80 -18.21
CA ALA A 241 -8.78 6.84 -19.23
C ALA A 241 -8.29 8.17 -18.64
N ALA A 242 -8.82 8.53 -17.46
CA ALA A 242 -8.36 9.71 -16.73
C ALA A 242 -6.88 9.59 -16.32
N LEU A 243 -6.45 8.40 -15.87
CA LEU A 243 -5.04 8.12 -15.56
C LEU A 243 -4.15 8.37 -16.77
N LEU A 244 -4.49 7.80 -17.93
CA LEU A 244 -3.71 7.92 -19.17
C LEU A 244 -3.63 9.39 -19.64
N ALA A 245 -4.73 10.12 -19.59
CA ALA A 245 -4.77 11.55 -19.92
C ALA A 245 -3.88 12.38 -18.98
N LEU A 246 -3.85 12.08 -17.67
CA LEU A 246 -2.98 12.77 -16.71
C LEU A 246 -1.50 12.42 -16.92
N VAL A 247 -1.18 11.18 -17.30
CA VAL A 247 0.19 10.76 -17.64
C VAL A 247 0.72 11.61 -18.80
N GLU A 248 -0.03 11.74 -19.88
CA GLU A 248 0.33 12.56 -21.02
C GLU A 248 0.43 14.06 -20.65
N ARG A 249 -0.65 14.62 -20.07
CA ARG A 249 -0.77 16.04 -19.74
C ARG A 249 0.35 16.54 -18.83
N HIS A 250 0.72 15.76 -17.81
CA HIS A 250 1.69 16.16 -16.78
C HIS A 250 3.03 15.47 -16.91
N ARG A 251 3.24 14.72 -18.00
CA ARG A 251 4.52 14.03 -18.27
C ARG A 251 4.97 13.17 -17.10
N ILE A 252 4.05 12.34 -16.56
CA ILE A 252 4.32 11.49 -15.41
C ILE A 252 5.44 10.51 -15.72
N THR A 253 6.36 10.33 -14.76
CA THR A 253 7.51 9.43 -14.90
C THR A 253 7.34 8.13 -14.09
N HIS A 254 6.56 8.16 -13.01
CA HIS A 254 6.37 7.03 -12.09
C HIS A 254 4.90 6.75 -11.82
N LEU A 255 4.52 5.48 -11.93
CA LEU A 255 3.22 4.98 -11.49
C LEU A 255 3.43 3.87 -10.44
N LEU A 256 2.68 3.95 -9.36
CA LEU A 256 2.59 2.91 -8.35
C LEU A 256 1.17 2.36 -8.34
N GLY A 257 1.01 1.04 -8.22
CA GLY A 257 -0.32 0.47 -8.15
C GLY A 257 -0.33 -1.03 -7.89
N VAL A 258 -1.54 -1.54 -7.62
CA VAL A 258 -1.78 -2.98 -7.49
C VAL A 258 -1.97 -3.61 -8.89
N PRO A 259 -1.80 -4.94 -9.04
CA PRO A 259 -1.97 -5.61 -10.34
C PRO A 259 -3.29 -5.30 -11.06
N THR A 260 -4.39 -5.19 -10.32
CA THR A 260 -5.73 -4.91 -10.88
C THR A 260 -5.83 -3.53 -11.53
N VAL A 261 -5.12 -2.54 -11.02
CA VAL A 261 -5.02 -1.19 -11.62
C VAL A 261 -4.35 -1.30 -12.98
N PHE A 262 -3.22 -1.97 -13.06
CA PHE A 262 -2.46 -2.08 -14.31
C PHE A 262 -3.15 -2.98 -15.33
N ASN A 263 -3.83 -4.05 -14.91
CA ASN A 263 -4.69 -4.83 -15.80
C ASN A 263 -5.81 -3.96 -16.42
N ALA A 264 -6.43 -3.07 -15.63
CA ALA A 264 -7.44 -2.16 -16.14
C ALA A 264 -6.85 -1.11 -17.11
N VAL A 265 -5.66 -0.57 -16.83
CA VAL A 265 -4.94 0.34 -17.73
C VAL A 265 -4.61 -0.35 -19.06
N LEU A 266 -4.04 -1.55 -19.01
CA LEU A 266 -3.69 -2.33 -20.21
C LEU A 266 -4.92 -2.75 -21.04
N ALA A 267 -6.08 -2.94 -20.40
CA ALA A 267 -7.34 -3.26 -21.08
C ALA A 267 -8.09 -2.02 -21.59
N SER A 268 -7.64 -0.81 -21.25
CA SER A 268 -8.33 0.43 -21.63
C SER A 268 -8.22 0.69 -23.14
N PRO A 269 -9.34 0.96 -23.83
CA PRO A 269 -9.31 1.37 -25.24
C PRO A 269 -8.63 2.73 -25.46
N ALA A 270 -8.44 3.53 -24.40
CA ALA A 270 -7.74 4.80 -24.45
C ALA A 270 -6.19 4.65 -24.44
N LEU A 271 -5.65 3.44 -24.19
CA LEU A 271 -4.22 3.22 -24.04
C LEU A 271 -3.40 3.73 -25.23
N GLU A 272 -3.86 3.41 -26.45
CA GLU A 272 -3.17 3.78 -27.70
C GLU A 272 -3.49 5.23 -28.15
N GLN A 273 -4.27 5.99 -27.37
CA GLN A 273 -4.68 7.35 -27.71
C GLN A 273 -3.82 8.42 -27.02
N HIS A 274 -2.93 8.01 -26.11
CA HIS A 274 -2.13 8.91 -25.29
C HIS A 274 -0.63 8.69 -25.45
N ASP A 275 0.14 9.79 -25.39
CA ASP A 275 1.61 9.72 -25.32
C ASP A 275 2.09 9.39 -23.92
N LEU A 276 2.56 8.15 -23.75
CA LEU A 276 3.09 7.65 -22.48
C LEU A 276 4.63 7.64 -22.43
N SER A 277 5.31 8.28 -23.38
CA SER A 277 6.78 8.26 -23.52
C SER A 277 7.53 8.87 -22.33
N SER A 278 6.84 9.60 -21.46
CA SER A 278 7.41 10.12 -20.22
C SER A 278 7.55 9.08 -19.12
N LEU A 279 6.74 8.00 -19.15
CA LEU A 279 6.81 6.95 -18.14
C LEU A 279 8.17 6.23 -18.19
N ARG A 280 8.75 6.05 -17.01
CA ARG A 280 10.04 5.35 -16.83
C ARG A 280 9.88 4.11 -16.00
N TYR A 281 9.12 4.22 -14.92
CA TYR A 281 8.91 3.13 -13.96
C TYR A 281 7.44 2.89 -13.65
N VAL A 282 7.09 1.61 -13.64
CA VAL A 282 5.83 1.13 -13.08
C VAL A 282 6.16 0.18 -11.93
N ILE A 283 5.75 0.55 -10.73
CA ILE A 283 5.98 -0.23 -9.51
C ILE A 283 4.68 -0.95 -9.14
N VAL A 284 4.69 -2.26 -9.25
CA VAL A 284 3.56 -3.12 -8.91
C VAL A 284 3.74 -3.64 -7.49
N GLY A 285 2.75 -3.48 -6.63
CA GLY A 285 2.86 -3.93 -5.25
C GLY A 285 1.51 -4.24 -4.60
N GLY A 286 1.52 -4.57 -3.31
CA GLY A 286 0.31 -4.85 -2.53
C GLY A 286 -0.35 -6.19 -2.79
N ALA A 287 -0.02 -6.87 -3.89
CA ALA A 287 -0.45 -8.23 -4.20
C ALA A 287 0.60 -8.91 -5.10
N PRO A 288 0.61 -10.26 -5.17
CA PRO A 288 1.49 -10.99 -6.08
C PRO A 288 1.26 -10.58 -7.54
N SER A 289 2.34 -10.53 -8.32
CA SER A 289 2.33 -10.20 -9.74
C SER A 289 2.78 -11.37 -10.58
N SER A 290 2.15 -11.55 -11.74
CA SER A 290 2.57 -12.59 -12.68
C SER A 290 3.66 -12.08 -13.64
N PRO A 291 4.57 -12.95 -14.13
CA PRO A 291 5.50 -12.59 -15.19
C PRO A 291 4.81 -12.06 -16.46
N ALA A 292 3.61 -12.55 -16.75
CA ALA A 292 2.81 -12.09 -17.89
C ALA A 292 2.38 -10.61 -17.75
N LEU A 293 2.01 -10.16 -16.55
CA LEU A 293 1.68 -8.75 -16.30
C LEU A 293 2.93 -7.87 -16.47
N ILE A 294 4.06 -8.25 -15.89
CA ILE A 294 5.32 -7.49 -16.00
C ILE A 294 5.73 -7.36 -17.47
N ARG A 295 5.69 -8.47 -18.22
CA ARG A 295 5.94 -8.47 -19.67
C ARG A 295 5.03 -7.49 -20.41
N ALA A 296 3.71 -7.56 -20.17
CA ALA A 296 2.75 -6.71 -20.85
C ALA A 296 2.95 -5.22 -20.55
N LEU A 297 3.37 -4.87 -19.31
CA LEU A 297 3.70 -3.50 -18.93
C LEU A 297 4.94 -3.02 -19.69
N GLU A 298 6.01 -3.80 -19.74
CA GLU A 298 7.24 -3.43 -20.45
C GLU A 298 7.03 -3.31 -21.97
N GLU A 299 6.32 -4.26 -22.57
CA GLU A 299 6.08 -4.27 -24.02
C GLU A 299 5.13 -3.17 -24.49
N ARG A 300 4.07 -2.87 -23.71
CA ARG A 300 3.03 -1.94 -24.15
C ARG A 300 3.21 -0.50 -23.67
N LEU A 301 3.86 -0.32 -22.51
CA LEU A 301 4.12 1.03 -21.96
C LEU A 301 5.57 1.47 -22.15
N HIS A 302 6.45 0.58 -22.62
CA HIS A 302 7.89 0.83 -22.82
C HIS A 302 8.61 1.32 -21.55
N VAL A 303 8.26 0.77 -20.39
CA VAL A 303 8.74 1.14 -19.07
C VAL A 303 9.62 0.04 -18.46
N THR A 304 10.32 0.36 -17.38
CA THR A 304 10.83 -0.67 -16.46
C THR A 304 9.73 -1.02 -15.47
N ALA A 305 9.18 -2.23 -15.57
CA ALA A 305 8.18 -2.72 -14.64
C ALA A 305 8.83 -3.56 -13.54
N VAL A 306 8.57 -3.24 -12.28
CA VAL A 306 9.15 -3.94 -11.12
C VAL A 306 8.11 -4.21 -10.06
N VAL A 307 8.30 -5.28 -9.30
CA VAL A 307 7.49 -5.57 -8.12
C VAL A 307 8.18 -5.01 -6.88
N GLY A 308 7.39 -4.31 -6.05
CA GLY A 308 7.79 -3.88 -4.71
C GLY A 308 7.01 -4.64 -3.64
N TYR A 309 7.68 -4.97 -2.54
CA TYR A 309 7.06 -5.63 -1.39
C TYR A 309 7.34 -4.88 -0.10
N GLY A 310 6.37 -4.89 0.76
CA GLY A 310 6.42 -4.39 2.12
C GLY A 310 5.03 -4.35 2.76
N LEU A 311 4.96 -3.85 3.98
CA LEU A 311 3.77 -3.81 4.82
C LEU A 311 3.62 -2.43 5.46
N SER A 312 2.45 -2.12 6.00
CA SER A 312 2.27 -0.91 6.81
C SER A 312 3.27 -0.85 7.96
N GLU A 313 3.55 -1.99 8.55
CA GLU A 313 4.50 -2.19 9.64
C GLU A 313 5.97 -1.93 9.26
N THR A 314 6.25 -1.62 7.99
CA THR A 314 7.60 -1.42 7.47
C THR A 314 7.79 -0.13 6.66
N SER A 315 6.87 0.82 6.76
CA SER A 315 6.91 2.23 6.32
C SER A 315 6.91 2.56 4.81
N PRO A 316 6.52 1.82 3.80
CA PRO A 316 6.19 0.40 3.71
C PRO A 316 7.23 -0.49 3.01
N VAL A 317 8.06 0.04 2.06
CA VAL A 317 8.85 -0.77 1.12
C VAL A 317 10.05 -1.44 1.79
N LEU A 318 10.18 -2.74 1.60
CA LEU A 318 11.29 -3.55 2.08
C LEU A 318 12.18 -4.07 0.97
N THR A 319 11.57 -4.53 -0.11
CA THR A 319 12.28 -5.16 -1.23
C THR A 319 11.74 -4.68 -2.57
N ILE A 320 12.58 -4.67 -3.59
CA ILE A 320 12.22 -4.30 -4.96
C ILE A 320 12.89 -5.27 -5.93
N ALA A 321 12.15 -5.72 -6.94
CA ALA A 321 12.61 -6.66 -7.96
C ALA A 321 13.37 -5.97 -9.12
N LEU A 322 14.20 -4.98 -8.81
CA LEU A 322 15.04 -4.33 -9.82
C LEU A 322 16.04 -5.33 -10.42
N PRO A 323 16.20 -5.35 -11.75
CA PRO A 323 17.23 -6.17 -12.38
C PRO A 323 18.62 -5.74 -11.94
N ARG A 324 19.46 -6.71 -11.54
CA ARG A 324 20.86 -6.46 -11.24
C ARG A 324 21.68 -6.39 -12.54
N GLN A 325 22.65 -5.46 -12.58
CA GLN A 325 23.41 -5.17 -13.80
C GLN A 325 24.06 -6.40 -14.42
N HIS A 326 24.65 -7.29 -13.60
CA HIS A 326 25.32 -8.50 -14.11
C HIS A 326 24.32 -9.48 -14.72
N LEU A 327 23.09 -9.60 -14.18
CA LEU A 327 22.06 -10.49 -14.69
C LEU A 327 21.48 -10.00 -16.04
N LEU A 328 21.56 -8.70 -16.33
CA LEU A 328 21.12 -8.16 -17.62
C LEU A 328 21.94 -8.72 -18.80
N THR A 329 23.17 -9.13 -18.53
CA THR A 329 24.08 -9.67 -19.57
C THR A 329 24.27 -11.19 -19.52
N THR A 330 23.99 -11.83 -18.38
CA THR A 330 24.24 -13.25 -18.16
C THR A 330 23.00 -14.12 -18.22
N GLU A 331 21.83 -13.56 -17.98
CA GLU A 331 20.57 -14.33 -18.00
C GLU A 331 19.75 -14.11 -19.27
N PRO A 332 19.01 -15.14 -19.73
CA PRO A 332 18.05 -15.00 -20.82
C PRO A 332 16.88 -14.08 -20.41
N PRO A 333 16.21 -13.43 -21.36
CA PRO A 333 15.10 -12.49 -21.08
C PRO A 333 13.98 -13.08 -20.21
N GLU A 334 13.64 -14.36 -20.46
CA GLU A 334 12.59 -15.06 -19.71
C GLU A 334 12.93 -15.17 -18.21
N ARG A 335 14.17 -15.54 -17.89
CA ARG A 335 14.63 -15.66 -16.50
C ARG A 335 14.65 -14.31 -15.78
N ARG A 336 15.07 -13.25 -16.49
CA ARG A 336 15.02 -11.88 -15.96
C ARG A 336 13.59 -11.45 -15.62
N LEU A 337 12.66 -11.77 -16.50
CA LEU A 337 11.25 -11.46 -16.31
C LEU A 337 10.64 -12.21 -15.11
N GLU A 338 11.01 -13.48 -14.93
CA GLU A 338 10.63 -14.26 -13.75
C GLU A 338 11.12 -13.58 -12.47
N ARG A 339 12.39 -13.11 -12.43
CA ARG A 339 12.95 -12.40 -11.29
C ARG A 339 12.26 -11.05 -11.04
N GLN A 340 11.93 -10.29 -12.08
CA GLN A 340 11.19 -9.02 -11.96
C GLN A 340 9.77 -9.21 -11.41
N ALA A 341 9.19 -10.39 -11.59
CA ALA A 341 7.89 -10.75 -11.02
C ALA A 341 7.94 -11.28 -9.59
N THR A 342 9.14 -11.51 -9.03
CA THR A 342 9.32 -11.82 -7.59
C THR A 342 9.13 -10.58 -6.73
N THR A 343 9.24 -10.70 -5.41
CA THR A 343 9.28 -9.52 -4.53
C THR A 343 10.65 -8.84 -4.50
N GLY A 344 11.65 -9.42 -5.17
CA GLY A 344 12.96 -8.85 -5.32
C GLY A 344 13.90 -9.07 -4.13
N TRP A 345 14.79 -8.13 -3.93
CA TRP A 345 15.82 -8.15 -2.90
C TRP A 345 15.77 -6.86 -2.06
N ALA A 346 16.34 -6.93 -0.85
CA ALA A 346 16.24 -5.87 0.15
C ALA A 346 16.77 -4.51 -0.35
N ILE A 347 16.02 -3.44 -0.10
CA ILE A 347 16.48 -2.07 -0.35
C ILE A 347 17.58 -1.68 0.66
N PRO A 348 18.39 -0.63 0.39
CA PRO A 348 19.43 -0.18 1.31
C PRO A 348 18.89 0.05 2.74
N GLY A 349 19.66 -0.41 3.75
CA GLY A 349 19.31 -0.24 5.17
C GLY A 349 18.29 -1.25 5.72
N VAL A 350 17.83 -2.19 4.90
CA VAL A 350 16.91 -3.27 5.30
C VAL A 350 17.68 -4.61 5.35
N ARG A 351 17.52 -5.33 6.47
CA ARG A 351 17.97 -6.72 6.59
C ARG A 351 16.76 -7.63 6.55
N VAL A 352 16.72 -8.49 5.54
CA VAL A 352 15.69 -9.50 5.36
C VAL A 352 16.32 -10.88 5.48
N ARG A 353 15.63 -11.78 6.18
CA ARG A 353 15.94 -13.21 6.21
C ARG A 353 14.67 -13.99 5.88
N VAL A 354 14.83 -15.14 5.28
CA VAL A 354 13.78 -16.15 5.15
C VAL A 354 14.17 -17.31 6.06
N VAL A 355 13.35 -17.60 7.07
CA VAL A 355 13.72 -18.55 8.13
C VAL A 355 12.70 -19.68 8.26
N THR A 356 13.20 -20.87 8.60
CA THR A 356 12.35 -22.02 8.96
C THR A 356 11.64 -21.76 10.29
N GLY A 357 10.66 -22.59 10.64
CA GLY A 357 9.97 -22.52 11.95
C GLY A 357 10.91 -22.66 13.16
N GLU A 358 12.14 -23.13 12.96
CA GLU A 358 13.19 -23.24 13.98
C GLU A 358 14.13 -22.01 14.01
N GLY A 359 13.84 -20.96 13.20
CA GLY A 359 14.62 -19.72 13.14
C GLY A 359 15.94 -19.80 12.35
N ARG A 360 16.19 -20.92 11.66
CA ARG A 360 17.36 -21.07 10.78
C ARG A 360 17.08 -20.50 9.40
N ASP A 361 18.10 -19.91 8.76
CA ASP A 361 17.98 -19.48 7.36
C ASP A 361 17.64 -20.66 6.46
N VAL A 362 16.73 -20.46 5.51
CA VAL A 362 16.46 -21.42 4.44
C VAL A 362 17.64 -21.49 3.47
N ARG A 363 17.75 -22.59 2.73
CA ARG A 363 18.72 -22.69 1.63
C ARG A 363 18.32 -21.73 0.51
N PRO A 364 19.27 -21.03 -0.11
CA PRO A 364 18.98 -20.11 -1.23
C PRO A 364 18.84 -20.90 -2.56
N ASP A 365 17.97 -21.91 -2.57
CA ASP A 365 17.71 -22.81 -3.70
C ASP A 365 16.42 -22.47 -4.46
N GLY A 366 15.67 -21.47 -3.99
CA GLY A 366 14.38 -21.09 -4.56
C GLY A 366 13.22 -22.05 -4.20
N GLU A 367 13.48 -23.08 -3.41
CA GLU A 367 12.55 -24.18 -3.10
C GLU A 367 12.16 -24.23 -1.62
N GLN A 368 13.14 -24.14 -0.73
CA GLN A 368 12.89 -24.26 0.70
C GLN A 368 12.05 -23.10 1.23
N LEU A 369 10.88 -23.42 1.78
CA LEU A 369 9.92 -22.45 2.32
C LEU A 369 10.32 -21.99 3.73
N GLY A 370 10.16 -20.68 3.99
CA GLY A 370 10.34 -20.11 5.32
C GLY A 370 9.56 -18.80 5.47
N GLU A 371 9.53 -18.26 6.69
CA GLU A 371 8.91 -16.95 6.98
C GLU A 371 9.89 -15.81 6.67
N ILE A 372 9.41 -14.74 6.05
CA ILE A 372 10.17 -13.51 5.92
C ILE A 372 10.22 -12.81 7.28
N ILE A 373 11.42 -12.57 7.79
CA ILE A 373 11.65 -11.73 8.97
C ILE A 373 12.53 -10.53 8.61
N VAL A 374 12.28 -9.40 9.28
CA VAL A 374 12.89 -8.12 8.93
C VAL A 374 13.51 -7.45 10.14
N ARG A 375 14.67 -6.88 9.96
CA ARG A 375 15.31 -5.97 10.92
C ARG A 375 15.77 -4.71 10.22
N SER A 376 15.17 -3.57 10.57
CA SER A 376 15.47 -2.28 9.95
C SER A 376 14.97 -1.13 10.83
N ASN A 377 15.53 0.07 10.62
CA ASN A 377 15.04 1.31 11.22
C ASN A 377 13.69 1.80 10.64
N VAL A 378 13.16 1.12 9.61
CA VAL A 378 11.87 1.43 9.00
C VAL A 378 10.73 0.54 9.50
N VAL A 379 11.01 -0.38 10.41
CA VAL A 379 9.98 -1.16 11.10
C VAL A 379 9.24 -0.23 12.08
N MET A 380 7.93 -0.41 12.17
CA MET A 380 7.03 0.35 13.05
C MET A 380 7.53 0.39 14.50
N GLU A 381 7.10 1.40 15.25
CA GLU A 381 7.27 1.44 16.71
C GLU A 381 6.48 0.29 17.38
N GLY A 382 5.30 0.03 16.87
CA GLY A 382 4.42 -1.04 17.33
C GLY A 382 2.98 -0.85 16.88
N TYR A 383 2.11 -1.75 17.33
CA TYR A 383 0.67 -1.56 17.20
C TYR A 383 0.17 -0.63 18.30
N TYR A 384 -0.52 0.42 17.88
CA TYR A 384 -1.02 1.46 18.76
C TYR A 384 -1.97 0.90 19.82
N ARG A 385 -1.64 1.10 21.09
CA ARG A 385 -2.38 0.58 22.27
C ARG A 385 -2.55 -0.95 22.29
N ASP A 386 -1.67 -1.69 21.60
CA ASP A 386 -1.70 -3.16 21.57
C ASP A 386 -0.28 -3.74 21.76
N PRO A 387 0.26 -3.67 23.00
CA PRO A 387 1.61 -4.14 23.28
C PRO A 387 1.74 -5.68 23.13
N GLU A 388 0.67 -6.43 23.32
CA GLU A 388 0.67 -7.89 23.16
C GLU A 388 0.86 -8.26 21.68
N ALA A 389 0.09 -7.63 20.78
CA ALA A 389 0.28 -7.84 19.34
C ALA A 389 1.65 -7.37 18.87
N THR A 390 2.18 -6.27 19.45
CA THR A 390 3.52 -5.78 19.14
C THR A 390 4.58 -6.80 19.53
N ALA A 391 4.53 -7.35 20.76
CA ALA A 391 5.44 -8.37 21.24
C ALA A 391 5.34 -9.69 20.45
N ALA A 392 4.15 -10.03 19.98
CA ALA A 392 3.94 -11.20 19.12
C ALA A 392 4.55 -11.01 17.71
N ALA A 393 4.52 -9.78 17.17
CA ALA A 393 5.03 -9.49 15.84
C ALA A 393 6.54 -9.19 15.83
N ILE A 394 7.09 -8.56 16.89
CA ILE A 394 8.51 -8.22 17.01
C ILE A 394 9.15 -9.09 18.07
N ARG A 395 9.91 -10.09 17.66
CA ARG A 395 10.58 -11.07 18.53
C ARG A 395 12.07 -11.08 18.29
N ASP A 396 12.85 -11.11 19.35
CA ASP A 396 14.34 -11.15 19.29
C ASP A 396 14.96 -10.06 18.40
N GLY A 397 14.29 -8.87 18.31
CA GLY A 397 14.71 -7.76 17.48
C GLY A 397 14.45 -7.95 15.98
N TRP A 398 13.57 -8.90 15.61
CA TRP A 398 13.09 -9.13 14.24
C TRP A 398 11.58 -8.98 14.17
N PHE A 399 11.12 -8.26 13.17
CA PHE A 399 9.71 -8.21 12.82
C PHE A 399 9.36 -9.44 11.95
N HIS A 400 8.36 -10.21 12.39
CA HIS A 400 7.81 -11.38 11.72
C HIS A 400 6.66 -10.95 10.83
N THR A 401 6.82 -11.11 9.52
CA THR A 401 5.84 -10.58 8.56
C THR A 401 4.60 -11.45 8.41
N GLY A 402 4.71 -12.74 8.77
CA GLY A 402 3.69 -13.75 8.49
C GLY A 402 3.59 -14.11 7.00
N ASP A 403 4.52 -13.65 6.15
CA ASP A 403 4.59 -14.00 4.73
C ASP A 403 5.59 -15.12 4.53
N MET A 404 5.14 -16.22 3.91
CA MET A 404 5.95 -17.39 3.59
C MET A 404 6.59 -17.22 2.22
N ALA A 405 7.88 -17.45 2.12
CA ALA A 405 8.66 -17.21 0.91
C ALA A 405 9.77 -18.23 0.70
N THR A 406 10.32 -18.22 -0.50
CA THR A 406 11.60 -18.84 -0.85
C THR A 406 12.61 -17.75 -1.22
N ILE A 407 13.90 -18.04 -1.17
CA ILE A 407 14.98 -17.16 -1.63
C ILE A 407 15.87 -17.93 -2.60
N ASP A 408 16.26 -17.31 -3.71
CA ASP A 408 17.16 -17.95 -4.67
C ASP A 408 18.64 -17.61 -4.42
N ASP A 409 19.52 -18.18 -5.21
CA ASP A 409 20.98 -18.02 -5.14
C ASP A 409 21.46 -16.57 -5.37
N GLU A 410 20.66 -15.75 -6.05
CA GLU A 410 20.90 -14.33 -6.27
C GLU A 410 20.22 -13.45 -5.21
N GLY A 411 19.55 -14.05 -4.23
CA GLY A 411 18.87 -13.35 -3.13
C GLY A 411 17.54 -12.73 -3.51
N TYR A 412 16.92 -13.12 -4.62
CA TYR A 412 15.55 -12.73 -4.94
C TYR A 412 14.57 -13.55 -4.11
N ILE A 413 13.68 -12.85 -3.45
CA ILE A 413 12.67 -13.43 -2.56
C ILE A 413 11.36 -13.60 -3.36
N THR A 414 10.79 -14.78 -3.30
CA THR A 414 9.49 -15.08 -3.92
C THR A 414 8.49 -15.43 -2.83
N ILE A 415 7.50 -14.56 -2.59
CA ILE A 415 6.39 -14.86 -1.70
C ILE A 415 5.58 -15.99 -2.29
N LYS A 416 5.36 -17.01 -1.48
CA LYS A 416 4.54 -18.18 -1.84
C LYS A 416 3.12 -18.04 -1.32
N ASP A 417 2.97 -17.57 -0.07
CA ASP A 417 1.66 -17.33 0.54
C ASP A 417 1.77 -16.55 1.85
N ARG A 418 0.63 -16.20 2.44
CA ARG A 418 0.53 -15.91 3.87
C ARG A 418 0.58 -17.20 4.68
N ALA A 419 1.24 -17.20 5.83
CA ALA A 419 1.28 -18.40 6.71
C ALA A 419 -0.11 -18.97 6.99
N LYS A 420 -1.12 -18.10 7.16
CA LYS A 420 -2.52 -18.45 7.39
C LYS A 420 -3.30 -18.88 6.13
N ASP A 421 -2.79 -18.67 4.94
CA ASP A 421 -3.44 -18.97 3.67
C ASP A 421 -2.77 -20.14 2.93
N VAL A 422 -1.59 -20.59 3.40
CA VAL A 422 -0.98 -21.87 2.97
C VAL A 422 -1.99 -22.99 3.18
N ILE A 423 -2.18 -23.83 2.18
CA ILE A 423 -3.10 -24.95 2.19
C ILE A 423 -2.30 -26.20 2.57
N ILE A 424 -2.69 -26.90 3.64
CA ILE A 424 -2.01 -28.13 4.08
C ILE A 424 -2.82 -29.33 3.62
N SER A 425 -2.39 -29.94 2.53
CA SER A 425 -3.07 -31.07 1.91
C SER A 425 -2.23 -32.33 2.03
N GLY A 426 -2.68 -33.30 2.82
CA GLY A 426 -1.96 -34.57 3.01
C GLY A 426 -0.56 -34.40 3.60
N GLY A 427 -0.31 -33.31 4.34
CA GLY A 427 1.01 -32.97 4.92
C GLY A 427 1.89 -32.14 3.99
N GLU A 428 1.46 -31.85 2.77
CA GLU A 428 2.17 -30.99 1.82
C GLU A 428 1.69 -29.54 1.90
N ASN A 429 2.61 -28.60 1.90
CA ASN A 429 2.31 -27.17 1.85
C ASN A 429 2.06 -26.73 0.41
N ILE A 430 0.83 -26.32 0.12
CA ILE A 430 0.42 -25.82 -1.18
C ILE A 430 0.28 -24.30 -1.13
N SER A 431 0.99 -23.61 -2.00
CA SER A 431 0.83 -22.16 -2.21
C SER A 431 -0.44 -21.89 -3.01
N SER A 432 -1.34 -21.10 -2.41
CA SER A 432 -2.52 -20.61 -3.13
C SER A 432 -2.13 -19.69 -4.27
N VAL A 433 -1.07 -18.89 -4.11
CA VAL A 433 -0.53 -17.96 -5.12
C VAL A 433 0.03 -18.69 -6.33
N GLU A 434 0.65 -19.84 -6.16
CA GLU A 434 1.17 -20.64 -7.29
C GLU A 434 0.04 -21.12 -8.19
N ILE A 435 -1.07 -21.54 -7.59
CA ILE A 435 -2.26 -21.96 -8.33
C ILE A 435 -2.93 -20.75 -9.01
N GLU A 436 -3.02 -19.62 -8.32
CA GLU A 436 -3.54 -18.35 -8.87
C GLU A 436 -2.75 -17.92 -10.10
N ASN A 437 -1.41 -17.98 -10.05
CA ASN A 437 -0.55 -17.66 -11.18
C ASN A 437 -0.79 -18.57 -12.37
N ALA A 438 -1.00 -19.87 -12.15
CA ALA A 438 -1.35 -20.79 -13.22
C ALA A 438 -2.71 -20.44 -13.85
N LEU A 439 -3.71 -20.10 -13.04
CA LEU A 439 -5.03 -19.68 -13.51
C LEU A 439 -4.98 -18.33 -14.26
N TYR A 440 -4.21 -17.35 -13.79
CA TYR A 440 -4.02 -16.08 -14.49
C TYR A 440 -3.35 -16.22 -15.86
N ALA A 441 -2.58 -17.27 -16.08
CA ALA A 441 -2.01 -17.59 -17.40
C ALA A 441 -3.07 -18.06 -18.42
N HIS A 442 -4.28 -18.40 -17.98
CA HIS A 442 -5.36 -18.75 -18.89
C HIS A 442 -6.01 -17.50 -19.51
N PRO A 443 -6.18 -17.43 -20.85
CA PRO A 443 -6.62 -16.21 -21.54
C PRO A 443 -8.00 -15.69 -21.12
N ALA A 444 -8.90 -16.59 -20.68
CA ALA A 444 -10.25 -16.24 -20.26
C ALA A 444 -10.34 -15.71 -18.81
N VAL A 445 -9.32 -15.90 -17.96
CA VAL A 445 -9.37 -15.50 -16.55
C VAL A 445 -9.05 -14.01 -16.42
N PHE A 446 -9.94 -13.28 -15.76
CA PHE A 446 -9.76 -11.89 -15.40
C PHE A 446 -9.18 -11.74 -13.99
N GLU A 447 -9.83 -12.38 -12.99
CA GLU A 447 -9.38 -12.42 -11.60
C GLU A 447 -9.60 -13.83 -11.02
N CYS A 448 -8.75 -14.23 -10.10
CA CYS A 448 -8.96 -15.45 -9.32
C CYS A 448 -8.37 -15.35 -7.91
N ALA A 449 -8.87 -16.18 -7.03
CA ALA A 449 -8.31 -16.43 -5.71
C ALA A 449 -8.43 -17.92 -5.38
N VAL A 450 -7.44 -18.45 -4.68
CA VAL A 450 -7.43 -19.84 -4.21
C VAL A 450 -7.46 -19.86 -2.69
N VAL A 451 -8.32 -20.70 -2.14
CA VAL A 451 -8.51 -20.84 -0.69
C VAL A 451 -8.52 -22.30 -0.27
N ALA A 452 -8.17 -22.57 0.97
CA ALA A 452 -8.31 -23.87 1.58
C ALA A 452 -9.78 -24.21 1.84
N ALA A 453 -10.20 -25.39 1.44
CA ALA A 453 -11.46 -25.99 1.86
C ALA A 453 -11.19 -27.31 2.61
N PRO A 454 -12.04 -27.68 3.59
CA PRO A 454 -11.89 -28.94 4.33
C PRO A 454 -12.11 -30.16 3.43
N ASP A 455 -11.34 -31.22 3.67
CA ASP A 455 -11.42 -32.50 2.97
C ASP A 455 -11.16 -33.63 3.97
N ASP A 456 -12.04 -34.63 4.00
CA ASP A 456 -11.99 -35.74 4.96
C ASP A 456 -10.75 -36.65 4.78
N THR A 457 -10.15 -36.66 3.60
CA THR A 457 -9.00 -37.49 3.26
C THR A 457 -7.67 -36.74 3.41
N TRP A 458 -7.65 -35.49 2.96
CA TRP A 458 -6.42 -34.70 2.84
C TRP A 458 -6.27 -33.61 3.90
N GLY A 459 -7.27 -33.44 4.75
CA GLY A 459 -7.37 -32.34 5.72
C GLY A 459 -7.83 -31.04 5.05
N GLU A 460 -7.03 -30.53 4.16
CA GLU A 460 -7.39 -29.37 3.32
C GLU A 460 -7.14 -29.67 1.83
N VAL A 461 -7.91 -28.98 0.98
CA VAL A 461 -7.70 -29.02 -0.48
C VAL A 461 -7.85 -27.64 -1.09
N PRO A 462 -7.13 -27.32 -2.18
CA PRO A 462 -7.28 -26.06 -2.88
C PRO A 462 -8.61 -25.97 -3.63
N VAL A 463 -9.34 -24.87 -3.43
CA VAL A 463 -10.53 -24.47 -4.20
C VAL A 463 -10.26 -23.08 -4.80
N ALA A 464 -10.47 -22.98 -6.11
CA ALA A 464 -10.32 -21.71 -6.81
C ALA A 464 -11.69 -21.02 -6.98
N VAL A 465 -11.69 -19.69 -6.87
CA VAL A 465 -12.83 -18.83 -7.25
C VAL A 465 -12.35 -17.91 -8.36
N ALA A 466 -12.99 -17.95 -9.53
CA ALA A 466 -12.54 -17.24 -10.72
C ALA A 466 -13.61 -16.29 -11.27
N VAL A 467 -13.16 -15.17 -11.82
CA VAL A 467 -13.92 -14.21 -12.62
C VAL A 467 -13.39 -14.27 -14.04
N LEU A 468 -14.24 -14.44 -15.02
CA LEU A 468 -13.84 -14.44 -16.41
C LEU A 468 -13.84 -13.03 -17.00
N LYS A 469 -13.03 -12.83 -18.05
CA LYS A 469 -13.02 -11.57 -18.81
C LYS A 469 -14.38 -11.35 -19.48
N PRO A 470 -14.82 -10.11 -19.69
CA PRO A 470 -16.04 -9.81 -20.42
C PRO A 470 -16.06 -10.48 -21.79
N GLY A 471 -17.11 -11.26 -22.06
CA GLY A 471 -17.28 -11.98 -23.33
C GLY A 471 -16.44 -13.26 -23.48
N ALA A 472 -15.59 -13.59 -22.52
CA ALA A 472 -14.86 -14.87 -22.52
C ALA A 472 -15.70 -15.97 -21.85
N ALA A 473 -15.47 -17.21 -22.27
CA ALA A 473 -16.06 -18.41 -21.68
C ALA A 473 -14.95 -19.43 -21.37
N ALA A 474 -15.07 -20.09 -20.24
CA ALA A 474 -14.28 -21.23 -19.85
C ALA A 474 -15.07 -22.07 -18.84
N THR A 475 -14.91 -23.39 -18.89
CA THR A 475 -15.48 -24.31 -17.92
C THR A 475 -14.48 -24.59 -16.78
N ALA A 476 -14.99 -25.09 -15.65
CA ALA A 476 -14.12 -25.51 -14.54
C ALA A 476 -13.13 -26.61 -14.99
N ASP A 477 -13.59 -27.55 -15.80
CA ASP A 477 -12.75 -28.65 -16.30
C ASP A 477 -11.61 -28.14 -17.20
N GLU A 478 -11.87 -27.15 -18.06
CA GLU A 478 -10.84 -26.51 -18.89
C GLU A 478 -9.78 -25.81 -18.04
N LEU A 479 -10.18 -25.05 -17.04
CA LEU A 479 -9.25 -24.39 -16.13
C LEU A 479 -8.46 -25.40 -15.26
N ILE A 480 -9.09 -26.48 -14.82
CA ILE A 480 -8.42 -27.58 -14.12
C ILE A 480 -7.42 -28.29 -15.04
N ALA A 481 -7.78 -28.55 -16.29
CA ALA A 481 -6.88 -29.14 -17.29
C ALA A 481 -5.68 -28.23 -17.54
N HIS A 482 -5.91 -26.91 -17.67
CA HIS A 482 -4.86 -25.90 -17.80
C HIS A 482 -3.88 -25.89 -16.61
N CYS A 483 -4.41 -26.05 -15.38
CA CYS A 483 -3.58 -26.21 -14.19
C CYS A 483 -2.75 -27.50 -14.19
N ARG A 484 -3.31 -28.62 -14.69
CA ARG A 484 -2.59 -29.92 -14.78
C ARG A 484 -1.35 -29.87 -15.65
N GLU A 485 -1.33 -29.03 -16.66
CA GLU A 485 -0.18 -28.87 -17.56
C GLU A 485 0.98 -28.09 -16.89
N ARG A 486 0.71 -27.37 -15.76
CA ARG A 486 1.61 -26.37 -15.17
C ARG A 486 1.98 -26.64 -13.73
N LEU A 487 1.18 -27.46 -13.03
CA LEU A 487 1.32 -27.68 -11.59
C LEU A 487 1.49 -29.18 -11.28
N ALA A 488 2.19 -29.45 -10.18
CA ALA A 488 2.23 -30.81 -9.62
C ALA A 488 0.81 -31.29 -9.25
N SER A 489 0.57 -32.58 -9.34
CA SER A 489 -0.77 -33.18 -9.21
C SER A 489 -1.48 -32.85 -7.89
N PHE A 490 -0.76 -32.74 -6.79
CA PHE A 490 -1.32 -32.44 -5.48
C PHE A 490 -1.73 -30.95 -5.34
N LYS A 491 -1.23 -30.05 -6.19
CA LYS A 491 -1.54 -28.61 -6.22
C LYS A 491 -2.77 -28.27 -7.07
N ILE A 492 -3.30 -29.22 -7.82
CA ILE A 492 -4.42 -28.96 -8.73
C ILE A 492 -5.69 -28.66 -7.94
N PRO A 493 -6.40 -27.54 -8.24
CA PRO A 493 -7.65 -27.23 -7.57
C PRO A 493 -8.66 -28.39 -7.71
N LYS A 494 -9.26 -28.79 -6.60
CA LYS A 494 -10.30 -29.82 -6.60
C LYS A 494 -11.62 -29.31 -7.17
N ARG A 495 -11.84 -27.98 -7.07
CA ARG A 495 -13.05 -27.30 -7.55
C ARG A 495 -12.72 -25.89 -8.00
N ILE A 496 -13.43 -25.42 -9.03
CA ILE A 496 -13.41 -24.02 -9.45
C ILE A 496 -14.85 -23.49 -9.41
N GLU A 497 -15.05 -22.38 -8.69
CA GLU A 497 -16.30 -21.63 -8.65
C GLU A 497 -16.17 -20.36 -9.48
N PHE A 498 -17.20 -20.02 -10.25
CA PHE A 498 -17.26 -18.78 -10.99
C PHE A 498 -18.10 -17.74 -10.24
N ARG A 499 -17.63 -16.50 -10.26
CA ARG A 499 -18.36 -15.34 -9.72
C ARG A 499 -18.25 -14.17 -10.68
N ASP A 500 -19.18 -13.22 -10.57
CA ASP A 500 -19.14 -11.97 -11.35
C ASP A 500 -18.07 -11.02 -10.79
N GLN A 501 -17.78 -11.09 -9.50
CA GLN A 501 -16.73 -10.31 -8.82
C GLN A 501 -16.22 -11.02 -7.57
N LEU A 502 -14.98 -10.73 -7.18
CA LEU A 502 -14.41 -11.19 -5.93
C LEU A 502 -14.53 -10.12 -4.82
N PRO A 503 -14.72 -10.51 -3.56
CA PRO A 503 -14.74 -9.56 -2.44
C PRO A 503 -13.36 -8.92 -2.30
N LYS A 504 -13.35 -7.58 -2.18
CA LYS A 504 -12.12 -6.80 -2.10
C LYS A 504 -12.13 -5.90 -0.87
N GLY A 505 -11.03 -5.87 -0.17
CA GLY A 505 -10.78 -4.90 0.88
C GLY A 505 -10.60 -3.48 0.35
N GLY A 506 -10.51 -2.52 1.24
CA GLY A 506 -10.37 -1.10 0.91
C GLY A 506 -9.13 -0.74 0.10
N THR A 507 -8.18 -1.63 -0.05
CA THR A 507 -6.96 -1.46 -0.87
C THR A 507 -7.08 -2.07 -2.26
N GLY A 508 -8.23 -2.69 -2.59
CA GLY A 508 -8.42 -3.47 -3.82
C GLY A 508 -7.89 -4.91 -3.74
N LYS A 509 -7.35 -5.31 -2.58
CA LYS A 509 -6.88 -6.67 -2.32
C LYS A 509 -8.05 -7.63 -2.11
N ILE A 510 -7.99 -8.81 -2.71
CA ILE A 510 -9.01 -9.85 -2.56
C ILE A 510 -9.03 -10.35 -1.11
N LEU A 511 -10.22 -10.42 -0.53
CA LEU A 511 -10.46 -10.91 0.84
C LEU A 511 -10.65 -12.43 0.85
N LYS A 512 -9.54 -13.18 0.85
CA LYS A 512 -9.56 -14.65 0.88
C LYS A 512 -10.32 -15.21 2.09
N SER A 513 -10.35 -14.50 3.22
CA SER A 513 -11.13 -14.90 4.39
C SER A 513 -12.62 -15.01 4.11
N GLU A 514 -13.19 -14.05 3.37
CA GLU A 514 -14.61 -14.08 3.00
C GLU A 514 -14.91 -15.17 1.97
N LEU A 515 -13.96 -15.44 1.04
CA LEU A 515 -14.10 -16.51 0.08
C LEU A 515 -14.02 -17.91 0.73
N ARG A 516 -13.24 -18.03 1.78
CA ARG A 516 -12.99 -19.27 2.52
C ARG A 516 -14.09 -19.62 3.50
N GLU A 517 -14.67 -18.63 4.19
CA GLU A 517 -15.66 -18.82 5.24
C GLU A 517 -16.81 -19.79 4.86
N PRO A 518 -17.43 -19.71 3.66
CA PRO A 518 -18.52 -20.60 3.28
C PRO A 518 -18.15 -22.08 3.29
N PHE A 519 -16.88 -22.41 2.99
CA PHE A 519 -16.41 -23.81 2.95
C PHE A 519 -16.18 -24.39 4.35
N TRP A 520 -15.92 -23.52 5.36
CA TRP A 520 -15.61 -23.90 6.72
C TRP A 520 -16.82 -23.84 7.66
N ARG A 521 -18.00 -23.50 7.17
CA ARG A 521 -19.22 -23.53 7.99
C ARG A 521 -19.54 -24.95 8.43
N GLY A 522 -19.58 -25.15 9.77
CA GLY A 522 -19.84 -26.46 10.37
C GLY A 522 -18.60 -27.28 10.74
N TYR A 523 -17.40 -26.77 10.46
CA TYR A 523 -16.14 -27.39 10.88
C TYR A 523 -15.56 -26.65 12.09
N GLU A 524 -15.20 -27.42 13.17
CA GLU A 524 -14.74 -26.82 14.42
C GLU A 524 -13.28 -26.36 14.43
N LYS A 525 -12.43 -26.90 13.54
CA LYS A 525 -11.00 -26.56 13.49
C LYS A 525 -10.45 -26.62 12.06
N ARG A 526 -9.49 -25.72 11.77
CA ARG A 526 -8.55 -25.83 10.66
C ARG A 526 -7.40 -26.78 11.02
N VAL A 527 -6.65 -27.22 10.02
CA VAL A 527 -5.45 -28.05 10.21
C VAL A 527 -4.34 -27.25 10.90
N HIS A 528 -4.42 -25.89 10.88
CA HIS A 528 -3.56 -24.97 11.65
C HIS A 528 -4.27 -23.69 12.13
#